data_9e963bed64e2c4698d59456efa69443c
#
_entry.id   9e963bed64e2c4698d59456efa69443c
#
_cell.length_a   1.000
_cell.length_b   1.000
_cell.length_c   1.000
_cell.angle_alpha   90.00
_cell.angle_beta   90.00
_cell.angle_gamma   90.00
#
_symmetry.space_group_name_H-M   'P 1'
#
loop_
_entity.id
_entity.type
_entity.pdbx_description
1 polymer ?
#
loop_
_entity_poly.entity_id
_entity_poly.type
_entity_poly.pdbx_seq_one_letter_code
_entity_poly.pdbx_strand_id
1 'polypeptide(L)'
;MRHTTITIVAALMAVITLCGCKSTGKQTAAAEPKAEPAGPAFNADSAYLFTKQQCDFGPRTMNSKAHDDCARWIEQKFRQYGCEVTLQEADLKGYDGTTLHNRNIIARYNPKATDRILLCAHYDSRPWADNDPDSANWRKPVMAANDGASGIAVMLEVARLVSTDTTMQRGIDFVCFDTEDWGTPQWADQTDDADTWALGAQYYATHLPAGSKPAFGILLDMVGGQGARFYQEGFSKQYAPDVVRRVWQAARAAGYESFFPASDGGTITDDHGPVNEKAGIPTIDIINYYPDCEQSSFGPTWHTVSDDMQHIDPATLKAVGQTVVQVLYTE
;
A
#
# COMPACT_ATOMS: atom_id res chain seq x y z
N MET A 1 61.04 -40.37 55.17
CA MET A 1 60.93 -40.23 56.67
C MET A 1 59.66 -39.52 57.01
N ARG A 2 58.90 -40.13 57.92
CA ARG A 2 57.65 -39.70 58.55
C ARG A 2 56.39 -39.68 57.69
N HIS A 3 55.68 -40.77 57.75
CA HIS A 3 54.28 -40.95 57.50
C HIS A 3 53.40 -40.20 58.50
N THR A 4 52.35 -39.55 58.09
CA THR A 4 51.29 -39.13 58.99
C THR A 4 49.95 -39.53 58.36
N THR A 5 49.35 -40.52 59.04
CA THR A 5 48.07 -41.12 58.74
C THR A 5 46.99 -40.16 59.23
N ILE A 6 45.99 -39.79 58.42
CA ILE A 6 44.81 -39.09 58.88
C ILE A 6 43.60 -39.97 58.62
N THR A 7 42.92 -40.26 59.70
CA THR A 7 41.71 -41.08 59.80
C THR A 7 40.51 -40.29 59.31
N ILE A 8 39.74 -40.90 58.40
CA ILE A 8 38.51 -40.31 57.92
C ILE A 8 37.34 -40.92 58.71
N VAL A 9 36.63 -40.10 59.47
CA VAL A 9 35.37 -40.44 60.11
C VAL A 9 34.20 -40.27 59.13
N ALA A 10 33.54 -41.33 58.77
CA ALA A 10 32.34 -41.30 57.91
C ALA A 10 31.09 -40.97 58.79
N ALA A 11 30.52 -39.81 58.51
CA ALA A 11 29.21 -39.44 59.04
C ALA A 11 28.12 -39.79 58.02
N LEU A 12 27.25 -40.68 58.34
CA LEU A 12 26.09 -41.12 57.55
C LEU A 12 24.95 -40.12 57.77
N MET A 13 24.67 -39.30 56.76
CA MET A 13 23.48 -38.45 56.70
C MET A 13 22.41 -39.13 55.84
N ALA A 14 21.31 -39.47 56.44
CA ALA A 14 20.11 -39.94 55.77
C ALA A 14 19.44 -38.76 55.04
N VAL A 15 19.37 -38.82 53.69
CA VAL A 15 18.63 -37.84 52.87
C VAL A 15 17.22 -38.37 52.67
N ILE A 16 16.25 -37.71 53.29
CA ILE A 16 14.83 -37.91 53.02
C ILE A 16 14.48 -37.21 51.72
N THR A 17 14.24 -37.99 50.65
CA THR A 17 13.73 -37.47 49.36
C THR A 17 12.23 -37.22 49.46
N LEU A 18 11.85 -35.94 49.59
CA LEU A 18 10.47 -35.50 49.38
C LEU A 18 10.26 -35.38 47.86
N CYS A 19 9.49 -36.32 47.30
CA CYS A 19 8.94 -36.21 45.96
C CYS A 19 7.92 -35.07 45.89
N GLY A 20 8.35 -33.88 45.51
CA GLY A 20 7.44 -32.79 45.14
C GLY A 20 6.98 -32.96 43.69
N CYS A 21 5.72 -33.35 43.50
CA CYS A 21 5.06 -33.27 42.18
C CYS A 21 5.04 -31.82 41.73
N LYS A 22 5.92 -31.44 40.78
CA LYS A 22 5.76 -30.19 40.02
C LYS A 22 4.59 -30.37 39.03
N SER A 23 3.43 -29.83 39.38
CA SER A 23 2.38 -29.57 38.40
C SER A 23 2.92 -28.55 37.39
N THR A 24 3.18 -28.98 36.17
CA THR A 24 3.40 -28.09 35.02
C THR A 24 2.08 -27.40 34.69
N GLY A 25 1.81 -26.28 35.38
CA GLY A 25 0.76 -25.37 34.97
C GLY A 25 1.12 -24.88 33.56
N LYS A 26 0.34 -25.29 32.55
CA LYS A 26 0.31 -24.60 31.27
C LYS A 26 -0.05 -23.16 31.60
N GLN A 27 0.92 -22.25 31.50
CA GLN A 27 0.65 -20.82 31.36
C GLN A 27 -0.10 -20.67 30.06
N THR A 28 -1.44 -20.58 30.11
CA THR A 28 -2.24 -20.05 29.01
C THR A 28 -1.77 -18.62 28.84
N ALA A 29 -1.05 -18.37 27.75
CA ALA A 29 -0.80 -17.00 27.31
C ALA A 29 -2.14 -16.26 27.31
N ALA A 30 -2.24 -15.19 28.08
CA ALA A 30 -3.42 -14.34 28.07
C ALA A 30 -3.62 -13.91 26.61
N ALA A 31 -4.79 -14.20 26.05
CA ALA A 31 -5.13 -13.72 24.71
C ALA A 31 -4.97 -12.19 24.74
N GLU A 32 -4.15 -11.67 23.83
CA GLU A 32 -4.05 -10.21 23.66
C GLU A 32 -5.47 -9.67 23.50
N PRO A 33 -5.79 -8.54 24.14
CA PRO A 33 -7.12 -7.95 24.00
C PRO A 33 -7.39 -7.74 22.51
N LYS A 34 -8.52 -8.28 22.05
CA LYS A 34 -8.95 -8.12 20.65
C LYS A 34 -9.13 -6.63 20.42
N ALA A 35 -8.28 -6.04 19.57
CA ALA A 35 -8.41 -4.63 19.25
C ALA A 35 -9.78 -4.39 18.60
N GLU A 36 -10.47 -3.35 19.06
CA GLU A 36 -11.81 -3.00 18.54
C GLU A 36 -11.67 -2.21 17.23
N PRO A 37 -12.61 -2.39 16.27
CA PRO A 37 -12.67 -1.57 15.08
C PRO A 37 -12.80 -0.08 15.43
N ALA A 38 -11.98 0.77 14.80
CA ALA A 38 -11.98 2.22 15.00
C ALA A 38 -12.37 2.96 13.74
N GLY A 39 -12.90 4.18 13.90
CA GLY A 39 -13.30 5.04 12.81
C GLY A 39 -14.62 4.66 12.14
N PRO A 40 -15.07 5.44 11.14
CA PRO A 40 -16.29 5.19 10.40
C PRO A 40 -16.19 3.92 9.53
N ALA A 41 -17.37 3.34 9.21
CA ALA A 41 -17.40 2.20 8.32
C ALA A 41 -17.07 2.62 6.87
N PHE A 42 -16.04 2.02 6.28
CA PHE A 42 -15.70 2.24 4.88
C PHE A 42 -16.81 1.71 3.96
N ASN A 43 -17.19 2.47 2.95
CA ASN A 43 -18.25 2.08 2.02
C ASN A 43 -17.67 1.50 0.73
N ALA A 44 -17.74 0.18 0.60
CA ALA A 44 -17.24 -0.54 -0.57
C ALA A 44 -17.96 -0.15 -1.88
N ASP A 45 -19.25 0.09 -1.83
CA ASP A 45 -20.02 0.46 -3.02
C ASP A 45 -19.61 1.83 -3.54
N SER A 46 -19.31 2.78 -2.64
CA SER A 46 -18.77 4.09 -3.03
C SER A 46 -17.42 3.94 -3.70
N ALA A 47 -16.50 3.14 -3.13
CA ALA A 47 -15.20 2.90 -3.72
C ALA A 47 -15.30 2.20 -5.09
N TYR A 48 -16.17 1.19 -5.20
CA TYR A 48 -16.46 0.53 -6.49
C TYR A 48 -16.96 1.53 -7.54
N LEU A 49 -17.88 2.42 -7.15
CA LEU A 49 -18.38 3.46 -8.05
C LEU A 49 -17.28 4.47 -8.42
N PHE A 50 -16.39 4.83 -7.51
CA PHE A 50 -15.25 5.70 -7.84
C PHE A 50 -14.26 5.01 -8.79
N THR A 51 -14.02 3.71 -8.65
CA THR A 51 -13.23 2.94 -9.61
C THR A 51 -13.90 2.98 -10.98
N LYS A 52 -15.20 2.67 -11.03
CA LYS A 52 -15.98 2.68 -12.27
C LYS A 52 -15.96 4.05 -12.96
N GLN A 53 -16.13 5.14 -12.20
CA GLN A 53 -16.16 6.50 -12.77
C GLN A 53 -14.81 6.87 -13.42
N GLN A 54 -13.69 6.40 -12.90
CA GLN A 54 -12.38 6.55 -13.54
C GLN A 54 -12.30 5.75 -14.84
N CYS A 55 -12.78 4.50 -14.83
CA CYS A 55 -12.84 3.66 -16.03
C CYS A 55 -13.79 4.21 -17.11
N ASP A 56 -14.86 4.92 -16.72
CA ASP A 56 -15.81 5.52 -17.68
C ASP A 56 -15.18 6.63 -18.54
N PHE A 57 -14.03 7.21 -18.15
CA PHE A 57 -13.24 8.10 -19.02
C PHE A 57 -12.49 7.33 -20.11
N GLY A 58 -12.28 6.03 -19.94
CA GLY A 58 -11.42 5.17 -20.77
C GLY A 58 -10.02 5.01 -20.17
N PRO A 59 -9.10 4.37 -20.89
CA PRO A 59 -7.70 4.26 -20.49
C PRO A 59 -7.09 5.62 -20.24
N ARG A 60 -6.56 5.84 -19.03
CA ARG A 60 -5.97 7.10 -18.57
C ARG A 60 -4.49 7.16 -18.95
N THR A 61 -4.17 6.76 -20.17
CA THR A 61 -2.78 6.79 -20.66
C THR A 61 -2.26 8.23 -20.73
N MET A 62 -1.00 8.41 -20.39
CA MET A 62 -0.35 9.72 -20.41
C MET A 62 -0.61 10.50 -21.70
N ASN A 63 -0.76 11.80 -21.58
CA ASN A 63 -1.02 12.75 -22.69
C ASN A 63 -2.37 12.54 -23.42
N SER A 64 -3.26 11.70 -22.91
CA SER A 64 -4.58 11.48 -23.51
C SER A 64 -5.65 12.40 -22.92
N LYS A 65 -6.74 12.59 -23.68
CA LYS A 65 -7.89 13.34 -23.17
C LYS A 65 -8.56 12.61 -21.97
N ALA A 66 -8.60 11.29 -21.97
CA ALA A 66 -9.15 10.49 -20.86
C ALA A 66 -8.37 10.72 -19.57
N HIS A 67 -7.04 10.76 -19.65
CA HIS A 67 -6.15 11.11 -18.55
C HIS A 67 -6.44 12.50 -18.00
N ASP A 68 -6.47 13.53 -18.86
CA ASP A 68 -6.75 14.90 -18.45
C ASP A 68 -8.14 15.07 -17.82
N ASP A 69 -9.16 14.40 -18.36
CA ASP A 69 -10.53 14.48 -17.84
C ASP A 69 -10.64 13.80 -16.48
N CYS A 70 -9.99 12.65 -16.33
CA CYS A 70 -9.94 11.92 -15.06
C CYS A 70 -9.18 12.71 -13.98
N ALA A 71 -8.02 13.28 -14.31
CA ALA A 71 -7.25 14.11 -13.38
C ALA A 71 -8.08 15.30 -12.85
N ARG A 72 -8.81 16.01 -13.73
CA ARG A 72 -9.71 17.09 -13.32
C ARG A 72 -10.85 16.59 -12.42
N TRP A 73 -11.40 15.40 -12.70
CA TRP A 73 -12.45 14.80 -11.90
C TRP A 73 -11.93 14.43 -10.50
N ILE A 74 -10.75 13.82 -10.39
CA ILE A 74 -10.09 13.49 -9.11
C ILE A 74 -9.88 14.76 -8.29
N GLU A 75 -9.29 15.80 -8.89
CA GLU A 75 -9.09 17.10 -8.24
C GLU A 75 -10.39 17.66 -7.68
N GLN A 76 -11.45 17.67 -8.50
CA GLN A 76 -12.77 18.18 -8.08
C GLN A 76 -13.35 17.38 -6.91
N LYS A 77 -13.17 16.04 -6.90
CA LYS A 77 -13.63 15.19 -5.79
C LYS A 77 -12.92 15.53 -4.48
N PHE A 78 -11.59 15.66 -4.48
CA PHE A 78 -10.87 16.05 -3.27
C PHE A 78 -11.27 17.46 -2.80
N ARG A 79 -11.45 18.42 -3.69
CA ARG A 79 -11.97 19.75 -3.32
C ARG A 79 -13.38 19.68 -2.74
N GLN A 80 -14.26 18.85 -3.31
CA GLN A 80 -15.61 18.60 -2.79
C GLN A 80 -15.59 18.05 -1.37
N TYR A 81 -14.57 17.24 -1.02
CA TYR A 81 -14.38 16.68 0.31
C TYR A 81 -13.55 17.58 1.23
N GLY A 82 -13.40 18.87 0.88
CA GLY A 82 -12.78 19.88 1.74
C GLY A 82 -11.26 19.85 1.79
N CYS A 83 -10.60 19.15 0.88
CA CYS A 83 -9.15 19.18 0.78
C CYS A 83 -8.66 20.47 0.08
N GLU A 84 -7.53 21.00 0.55
CA GLU A 84 -6.73 21.97 -0.19
C GLU A 84 -5.94 21.22 -1.26
N VAL A 85 -6.17 21.54 -2.54
CA VAL A 85 -5.56 20.81 -3.65
C VAL A 85 -4.56 21.68 -4.39
N THR A 86 -3.36 21.15 -4.56
CA THR A 86 -2.27 21.70 -5.38
C THR A 86 -1.93 20.71 -6.49
N LEU A 87 -1.71 21.21 -7.70
CA LEU A 87 -1.20 20.43 -8.81
C LEU A 87 0.33 20.63 -8.91
N GLN A 88 1.04 19.51 -9.05
CA GLN A 88 2.48 19.51 -9.23
C GLN A 88 2.78 19.05 -10.66
N GLU A 89 3.02 20.00 -11.56
CA GLU A 89 3.16 19.77 -12.99
C GLU A 89 4.64 19.80 -13.43
N ALA A 90 5.01 18.88 -14.32
CA ALA A 90 6.34 18.81 -14.92
C ALA A 90 6.32 18.04 -16.24
N ASP A 91 7.21 18.41 -17.17
CA ASP A 91 7.48 17.60 -18.36
C ASP A 91 8.56 16.56 -18.01
N LEU A 92 8.17 15.29 -17.92
CA LEU A 92 9.06 14.17 -17.67
C LEU A 92 9.39 13.43 -18.96
N LYS A 93 10.38 12.54 -18.93
CA LYS A 93 10.81 11.74 -20.08
C LYS A 93 10.52 10.27 -19.84
N GLY A 94 9.67 9.70 -20.69
CA GLY A 94 9.44 8.27 -20.74
C GLY A 94 10.66 7.48 -21.24
N TYR A 95 10.61 6.17 -21.15
CA TYR A 95 11.68 5.26 -21.56
C TYR A 95 12.16 5.46 -23.01
N ASP A 96 11.26 5.89 -23.88
CA ASP A 96 11.48 6.11 -25.32
C ASP A 96 11.80 7.58 -25.68
N GLY A 97 11.97 8.44 -24.66
CA GLY A 97 12.20 9.88 -24.82
C GLY A 97 10.93 10.71 -25.05
N THR A 98 9.75 10.08 -25.05
CA THR A 98 8.47 10.79 -25.11
C THR A 98 8.37 11.79 -23.97
N THR A 99 7.91 13.01 -24.27
CA THR A 99 7.59 13.98 -23.23
C THR A 99 6.24 13.63 -22.62
N LEU A 100 6.23 13.38 -21.33
CA LEU A 100 5.05 13.04 -20.53
C LEU A 100 4.69 14.26 -19.70
N HIS A 101 3.48 14.80 -19.92
CA HIS A 101 2.97 15.96 -19.17
C HIS A 101 2.44 15.52 -17.81
N ASN A 102 3.37 15.27 -16.89
CA ASN A 102 3.06 14.82 -15.54
C ASN A 102 2.26 15.85 -14.75
N ARG A 103 1.29 15.38 -14.00
CA ARG A 103 0.46 16.19 -13.09
C ARG A 103 0.13 15.40 -11.82
N ASN A 104 1.02 15.40 -10.83
CA ASN A 104 0.66 14.87 -9.51
C ASN A 104 -0.42 15.75 -8.86
N ILE A 105 -1.42 15.11 -8.23
CA ILE A 105 -2.48 15.81 -7.51
C ILE A 105 -2.21 15.65 -6.01
N ILE A 106 -1.95 16.76 -5.32
CA ILE A 106 -1.66 16.77 -3.88
C ILE A 106 -2.85 17.40 -3.17
N ALA A 107 -3.63 16.58 -2.45
CA ALA A 107 -4.83 17.00 -1.75
C ALA A 107 -4.62 16.88 -0.24
N ARG A 108 -4.67 18.01 0.48
CA ARG A 108 -4.41 18.06 1.91
C ARG A 108 -5.70 18.23 2.70
N TYR A 109 -6.07 17.20 3.45
CA TYR A 109 -7.07 17.31 4.52
C TYR A 109 -6.41 17.85 5.77
N ASN A 110 -7.11 18.73 6.49
CA ASN A 110 -6.60 19.44 7.67
C ASN A 110 -5.16 19.98 7.46
N PRO A 111 -4.94 20.93 6.53
CA PRO A 111 -3.61 21.35 6.08
C PRO A 111 -2.77 22.01 7.18
N LYS A 112 -3.40 22.47 8.29
CA LYS A 112 -2.72 23.09 9.43
C LYS A 112 -2.19 22.08 10.46
N ALA A 113 -2.63 20.82 10.40
CA ALA A 113 -2.13 19.80 11.31
C ALA A 113 -0.65 19.52 11.04
N THR A 114 0.13 19.37 12.10
CA THR A 114 1.55 19.03 12.04
C THR A 114 1.79 17.52 12.09
N ASP A 115 0.88 16.79 12.73
CA ASP A 115 0.83 15.33 12.68
C ASP A 115 0.06 14.90 11.44
N ARG A 116 0.76 14.30 10.47
CA ARG A 116 0.23 13.99 9.15
C ARG A 116 0.62 12.59 8.70
N ILE A 117 -0.25 11.95 7.94
CA ILE A 117 -0.01 10.67 7.26
C ILE A 117 -0.13 10.91 5.75
N LEU A 118 0.72 10.24 4.97
CA LEU A 118 0.63 10.18 3.51
C LEU A 118 -0.22 8.97 3.10
N LEU A 119 -1.24 9.18 2.27
CA LEU A 119 -1.88 8.15 1.48
C LEU A 119 -1.63 8.45 0.02
N CYS A 120 -1.09 7.50 -0.73
CA CYS A 120 -0.77 7.72 -2.14
C CYS A 120 -1.19 6.54 -3.00
N ALA A 121 -1.38 6.81 -4.29
CA ALA A 121 -1.71 5.86 -5.34
C ALA A 121 -1.44 6.54 -6.68
N HIS A 122 -1.17 5.80 -7.75
CA HIS A 122 -1.13 6.37 -9.09
C HIS A 122 -2.52 6.37 -9.75
N TYR A 123 -2.73 7.21 -10.78
CA TYR A 123 -4.01 7.31 -11.48
C TYR A 123 -3.90 7.16 -13.00
N ASP A 124 -2.71 7.26 -13.56
CA ASP A 124 -2.46 6.95 -14.96
C ASP A 124 -2.63 5.46 -15.23
N SER A 125 -2.59 5.06 -16.48
CA SER A 125 -2.75 3.67 -16.88
C SER A 125 -1.74 3.28 -17.94
N ARG A 126 -1.37 2.01 -17.92
CA ARG A 126 -0.46 1.39 -18.89
C ARG A 126 -0.92 1.64 -20.32
N PRO A 127 -0.09 2.22 -21.21
CA PRO A 127 -0.47 2.48 -22.60
C PRO A 127 -0.44 1.22 -23.46
N TRP A 128 0.01 0.10 -22.92
CA TRP A 128 0.12 -1.19 -23.61
C TRP A 128 -0.14 -2.36 -22.67
N ALA A 129 -0.88 -3.35 -23.16
CA ALA A 129 -1.20 -4.57 -22.42
C ALA A 129 -0.10 -5.61 -22.63
N ASP A 130 1.13 -5.29 -22.25
CA ASP A 130 2.34 -6.04 -22.61
C ASP A 130 2.52 -7.35 -21.81
N ASN A 131 1.69 -7.60 -20.80
CA ASN A 131 1.60 -8.88 -20.09
C ASN A 131 0.37 -9.72 -20.51
N ASP A 132 -0.37 -9.28 -21.51
CA ASP A 132 -1.53 -10.05 -22.02
C ASP A 132 -1.07 -11.38 -22.66
N PRO A 133 -1.71 -12.50 -22.34
CA PRO A 133 -1.34 -13.80 -22.93
C PRO A 133 -1.53 -13.86 -24.44
N ASP A 134 -2.41 -13.01 -25.02
CA ASP A 134 -2.55 -12.81 -26.46
C ASP A 134 -1.72 -11.60 -26.91
N SER A 135 -0.60 -11.87 -27.59
CA SER A 135 0.28 -10.81 -28.10
C SER A 135 -0.39 -9.84 -29.09
N ALA A 136 -1.56 -10.18 -29.65
CA ALA A 136 -2.36 -9.26 -30.45
C ALA A 136 -2.94 -8.10 -29.61
N ASN A 137 -2.95 -8.23 -28.29
CA ASN A 137 -3.39 -7.21 -27.36
C ASN A 137 -2.25 -6.27 -26.90
N TRP A 138 -1.01 -6.65 -27.02
CA TRP A 138 0.15 -5.96 -26.42
C TRP A 138 0.24 -4.46 -26.75
N ARG A 139 -0.30 -4.03 -27.88
CA ARG A 139 -0.29 -2.61 -28.29
C ARG A 139 -1.60 -1.89 -27.93
N LYS A 140 -2.51 -2.53 -27.19
CA LYS A 140 -3.75 -1.92 -26.72
C LYS A 140 -3.52 -1.28 -25.35
N PRO A 141 -4.15 -0.14 -25.06
CA PRO A 141 -4.09 0.43 -23.72
C PRO A 141 -4.88 -0.42 -22.72
N VAL A 142 -4.42 -0.44 -21.48
CA VAL A 142 -5.08 -1.11 -20.36
C VAL A 142 -6.16 -0.18 -19.79
N MET A 143 -7.34 -0.75 -19.43
CA MET A 143 -8.37 0.01 -18.73
C MET A 143 -7.95 0.37 -17.30
N ALA A 144 -7.11 -0.46 -16.69
CA ALA A 144 -6.48 -0.22 -15.39
C ALA A 144 -7.51 0.06 -14.27
N ALA A 145 -8.49 -0.85 -14.14
CA ALA A 145 -9.50 -0.75 -13.09
C ALA A 145 -8.90 -1.08 -11.72
N ASN A 146 -8.01 -2.06 -11.68
CA ASN A 146 -7.27 -2.39 -10.46
C ASN A 146 -6.00 -1.56 -10.35
N ASP A 147 -5.25 -1.47 -11.44
CA ASP A 147 -3.94 -0.87 -11.60
C ASP A 147 -4.08 0.58 -12.15
N GLY A 148 -4.20 1.49 -11.40
CA GLY A 148 -4.21 2.53 -10.46
C GLY A 148 -5.60 3.00 -10.01
N ALA A 149 -6.75 2.70 -10.74
CA ALA A 149 -8.03 3.31 -10.33
C ALA A 149 -8.51 2.83 -8.96
N SER A 150 -8.17 1.60 -8.53
CA SER A 150 -8.61 1.06 -7.25
C SER A 150 -8.00 1.80 -6.06
N GLY A 151 -6.72 2.14 -6.09
CA GLY A 151 -6.04 2.90 -5.04
C GLY A 151 -6.63 4.30 -4.87
N ILE A 152 -6.81 5.01 -5.97
CA ILE A 152 -7.48 6.33 -6.00
C ILE A 152 -8.89 6.23 -5.42
N ALA A 153 -9.64 5.20 -5.77
CA ALA A 153 -11.01 5.01 -5.29
C ALA A 153 -11.07 4.82 -3.76
N VAL A 154 -10.12 4.07 -3.19
CA VAL A 154 -9.99 3.93 -1.73
C VAL A 154 -9.67 5.29 -1.11
N MET A 155 -8.72 6.05 -1.66
CA MET A 155 -8.37 7.39 -1.15
C MET A 155 -9.56 8.35 -1.20
N LEU A 156 -10.35 8.36 -2.28
CA LEU A 156 -11.52 9.22 -2.42
C LEU A 156 -12.61 8.87 -1.39
N GLU A 157 -12.84 7.58 -1.12
CA GLU A 157 -13.80 7.18 -0.08
C GLU A 157 -13.29 7.54 1.31
N VAL A 158 -12.01 7.38 1.60
CA VAL A 158 -11.42 7.87 2.86
C VAL A 158 -11.59 9.38 3.00
N ALA A 159 -11.30 10.16 1.95
CA ALA A 159 -11.49 11.61 1.96
C ALA A 159 -12.96 12.00 2.22
N ARG A 160 -13.90 11.29 1.60
CA ARG A 160 -15.35 11.47 1.85
C ARG A 160 -15.71 11.21 3.32
N LEU A 161 -15.19 10.14 3.90
CA LEU A 161 -15.46 9.77 5.29
C LEU A 161 -14.92 10.82 6.26
N VAL A 162 -13.65 11.19 6.14
CA VAL A 162 -13.05 12.19 7.05
C VAL A 162 -13.65 13.57 6.89
N SER A 163 -14.18 13.94 5.72
CA SER A 163 -14.83 15.22 5.49
C SER A 163 -16.12 15.42 6.30
N THR A 164 -16.73 14.32 6.72
CA THR A 164 -17.98 14.34 7.51
C THR A 164 -17.75 14.00 8.99
N ASP A 165 -16.54 13.57 9.34
CA ASP A 165 -16.17 13.20 10.71
C ASP A 165 -15.44 14.34 11.41
N THR A 166 -16.08 14.93 12.43
CA THR A 166 -15.50 16.02 13.22
C THR A 166 -14.47 15.55 14.26
N THR A 167 -14.30 14.26 14.44
CA THR A 167 -13.35 13.70 15.41
C THR A 167 -11.94 13.56 14.86
N MET A 168 -11.77 13.51 13.54
CA MET A 168 -10.46 13.44 12.88
C MET A 168 -9.70 14.75 13.02
N GLN A 169 -8.63 14.73 13.80
CA GLN A 169 -7.78 15.91 14.04
C GLN A 169 -6.47 15.87 13.24
N ARG A 170 -6.08 14.70 12.80
CA ARG A 170 -4.84 14.46 12.04
C ARG A 170 -4.92 15.06 10.63
N GLY A 171 -3.78 15.47 10.10
CA GLY A 171 -3.63 15.81 8.69
C GLY A 171 -3.46 14.57 7.83
N ILE A 172 -4.05 14.61 6.65
CA ILE A 172 -3.84 13.56 5.64
C ILE A 172 -3.39 14.25 4.35
N ASP A 173 -2.27 13.80 3.81
CA ASP A 173 -1.80 14.15 2.47
C ASP A 173 -2.20 13.02 1.54
N PHE A 174 -3.22 13.25 0.71
CA PHE A 174 -3.56 12.37 -0.40
C PHE A 174 -2.73 12.81 -1.60
N VAL A 175 -1.89 11.91 -2.10
CA VAL A 175 -1.07 12.18 -3.29
C VAL A 175 -1.43 11.19 -4.37
N CYS A 176 -2.04 11.70 -5.44
CA CYS A 176 -2.27 10.89 -6.64
C CYS A 176 -1.07 11.11 -7.56
N PHE A 177 -0.24 10.09 -7.67
CA PHE A 177 0.90 10.08 -8.58
C PHE A 177 0.43 9.93 -10.01
N ASP A 178 1.18 10.52 -10.90
CA ASP A 178 1.01 10.45 -12.33
C ASP A 178 2.27 9.85 -12.95
N THR A 179 2.18 9.39 -14.17
CA THR A 179 3.36 8.90 -14.90
C THR A 179 4.08 7.76 -14.17
N GLU A 180 3.33 6.92 -13.47
CA GLU A 180 3.87 5.71 -12.86
C GLU A 180 4.15 4.69 -13.95
N ASP A 181 3.17 4.44 -14.84
CA ASP A 181 3.00 3.23 -15.63
C ASP A 181 3.47 3.37 -17.10
N TRP A 182 4.40 4.32 -17.36
CA TRP A 182 5.07 4.47 -18.66
C TRP A 182 6.44 3.78 -18.71
N GLY A 183 6.65 2.78 -17.86
CA GLY A 183 7.90 2.04 -17.82
C GLY A 183 8.15 1.21 -19.07
N THR A 184 9.39 0.76 -19.26
CA THR A 184 9.85 0.01 -20.43
C THR A 184 8.96 -1.22 -20.69
N PRO A 185 8.38 -1.37 -21.88
CA PRO A 185 7.54 -2.52 -22.22
C PRO A 185 8.37 -3.78 -22.45
N GLN A 186 7.76 -4.96 -22.27
CA GLN A 186 8.43 -6.25 -22.36
C GLN A 186 9.10 -6.55 -23.71
N TRP A 187 8.69 -5.87 -24.78
CA TRP A 187 9.32 -6.04 -26.11
C TRP A 187 10.50 -5.11 -26.38
N ALA A 188 10.85 -4.22 -25.45
CA ALA A 188 11.98 -3.31 -25.63
C ALA A 188 13.26 -3.93 -25.08
N ASP A 189 14.34 -3.88 -25.87
CA ASP A 189 15.67 -4.37 -25.50
C ASP A 189 16.36 -3.39 -24.52
N GLN A 190 15.84 -3.27 -23.30
CA GLN A 190 16.51 -2.51 -22.23
C GLN A 190 16.83 -3.44 -21.07
N THR A 191 18.04 -3.30 -20.53
CA THR A 191 18.56 -4.17 -19.46
C THR A 191 18.46 -3.53 -18.07
N ASP A 192 18.22 -2.21 -18.00
CA ASP A 192 18.05 -1.45 -16.76
C ASP A 192 16.97 -0.41 -16.99
N ASP A 193 15.81 -0.65 -16.40
CA ASP A 193 14.60 0.12 -16.62
C ASP A 193 13.99 0.73 -15.34
N ALA A 194 14.60 0.47 -14.16
CA ALA A 194 14.06 0.94 -12.88
C ALA A 194 13.81 2.45 -12.85
N ASP A 195 14.64 3.23 -13.55
CA ASP A 195 14.49 4.69 -13.61
C ASP A 195 13.35 5.16 -14.53
N THR A 196 12.69 4.26 -15.25
CA THR A 196 11.61 4.60 -16.19
C THR A 196 10.22 4.45 -15.59
N TRP A 197 10.11 3.89 -14.39
CA TRP A 197 8.89 3.69 -13.62
C TRP A 197 8.72 4.74 -12.53
N ALA A 198 7.51 4.90 -12.04
CA ALA A 198 7.20 5.78 -10.90
C ALA A 198 7.72 7.22 -11.07
N LEU A 199 7.74 7.76 -12.30
CA LEU A 199 8.36 9.05 -12.59
C LEU A 199 7.72 10.21 -11.83
N GLY A 200 6.39 10.17 -11.64
CA GLY A 200 5.68 11.18 -10.86
C GLY A 200 6.05 11.14 -9.38
N ALA A 201 6.19 9.96 -8.79
CA ALA A 201 6.68 9.81 -7.42
C ALA A 201 8.14 10.22 -7.27
N GLN A 202 8.99 9.94 -8.27
CA GLN A 202 10.37 10.43 -8.31
C GLN A 202 10.42 11.96 -8.30
N TYR A 203 9.54 12.60 -9.09
CA TYR A 203 9.45 14.06 -9.14
C TYR A 203 8.92 14.61 -7.80
N TYR A 204 7.83 14.05 -7.26
CA TYR A 204 7.28 14.43 -5.97
C TYR A 204 8.32 14.33 -4.85
N ALA A 205 9.05 13.23 -4.78
CA ALA A 205 10.00 12.95 -3.71
C ALA A 205 11.16 13.97 -3.65
N THR A 206 11.50 14.57 -4.79
CA THR A 206 12.54 15.61 -4.90
C THR A 206 11.99 17.04 -4.84
N HIS A 207 10.66 17.22 -4.90
CA HIS A 207 9.97 18.50 -4.92
C HIS A 207 8.83 18.54 -3.91
N LEU A 208 9.10 18.14 -2.67
CA LEU A 208 8.09 18.09 -1.62
C LEU A 208 7.39 19.43 -1.43
N PRO A 209 6.06 19.43 -1.24
CA PRO A 209 5.33 20.65 -0.94
C PRO A 209 5.79 21.25 0.39
N ALA A 210 5.72 22.58 0.50
CA ALA A 210 6.05 23.27 1.74
C ALA A 210 5.11 22.85 2.89
N GLY A 211 5.62 22.89 4.12
CA GLY A 211 4.86 22.59 5.33
C GLY A 211 5.34 21.34 6.07
N SER A 212 4.49 20.81 6.94
CA SER A 212 4.81 19.63 7.75
C SER A 212 4.90 18.38 6.87
N LYS A 213 5.99 17.63 7.01
CA LYS A 213 6.23 16.36 6.34
C LYS A 213 5.39 15.26 7.02
N PRO A 214 4.77 14.34 6.27
CA PRO A 214 4.11 13.18 6.84
C PRO A 214 5.06 12.32 7.68
N ALA A 215 4.55 11.77 8.79
CA ALA A 215 5.31 10.90 9.68
C ALA A 215 5.61 9.55 9.01
N PHE A 216 4.66 9.06 8.21
CA PHE A 216 4.79 7.85 7.40
C PHE A 216 3.79 7.87 6.24
N GLY A 217 3.93 6.93 5.31
CA GLY A 217 3.08 6.79 4.14
C GLY A 217 2.55 5.37 3.95
N ILE A 218 1.45 5.28 3.22
CA ILE A 218 0.85 4.05 2.70
C ILE A 218 0.54 4.28 1.22
N LEU A 219 1.22 3.54 0.36
CA LEU A 219 0.88 3.42 -1.05
C LEU A 219 -0.22 2.36 -1.19
N LEU A 220 -1.16 2.62 -2.09
CA LEU A 220 -2.28 1.74 -2.41
C LEU A 220 -2.22 1.42 -3.90
N ASP A 221 -1.64 0.28 -4.25
CA ASP A 221 -1.57 -0.18 -5.62
C ASP A 221 -2.28 -1.52 -5.79
N MET A 222 -3.07 -1.65 -6.87
CA MET A 222 -3.85 -2.84 -7.20
C MET A 222 -4.67 -3.42 -6.02
N VAL A 223 -5.42 -2.55 -5.33
CA VAL A 223 -6.12 -2.88 -4.07
C VAL A 223 -7.58 -3.25 -4.24
N GLY A 224 -8.03 -3.52 -5.46
CA GLY A 224 -9.44 -3.83 -5.78
C GLY A 224 -9.67 -5.19 -6.44
N GLY A 225 -8.62 -5.93 -6.79
CA GLY A 225 -8.72 -7.16 -7.59
C GLY A 225 -9.42 -8.33 -6.87
N GLN A 226 -10.12 -9.17 -7.65
CA GLN A 226 -10.74 -10.40 -7.14
C GLN A 226 -9.69 -11.37 -6.63
N GLY A 227 -9.93 -11.93 -5.42
CA GLY A 227 -9.04 -12.91 -4.80
C GLY A 227 -7.71 -12.34 -4.29
N ALA A 228 -7.54 -11.02 -4.31
CA ALA A 228 -6.31 -10.37 -3.86
C ALA A 228 -6.00 -10.66 -2.40
N ARG A 229 -4.71 -10.82 -2.12
CA ARG A 229 -4.12 -10.87 -0.78
C ARG A 229 -2.88 -9.99 -0.76
N PHE A 230 -2.70 -9.30 0.34
CA PHE A 230 -1.65 -8.32 0.55
C PHE A 230 -0.61 -8.94 1.49
N TYR A 231 0.52 -9.32 0.92
CA TYR A 231 1.66 -9.87 1.67
C TYR A 231 2.59 -8.72 2.08
N GLN A 232 3.48 -8.98 3.04
CA GLN A 232 4.45 -7.97 3.47
C GLN A 232 5.53 -7.79 2.40
N GLU A 233 5.42 -6.72 1.64
CA GLU A 233 6.31 -6.38 0.54
C GLU A 233 7.74 -6.12 1.05
N GLY A 234 8.76 -6.43 0.24
CA GLY A 234 10.15 -6.49 0.64
C GLY A 234 10.77 -5.13 0.97
N PHE A 235 10.62 -4.12 0.11
CA PHE A 235 11.12 -2.77 0.38
C PHE A 235 10.34 -2.09 1.50
N SER A 236 9.04 -2.32 1.60
CA SER A 236 8.22 -1.88 2.74
C SER A 236 8.78 -2.36 4.07
N LYS A 237 9.19 -3.63 4.15
CA LYS A 237 9.84 -4.21 5.33
C LYS A 237 11.23 -3.63 5.58
N GLN A 238 11.95 -3.29 4.53
CA GLN A 238 13.29 -2.70 4.64
C GLN A 238 13.25 -1.25 5.13
N TYR A 239 12.37 -0.42 4.56
CA TYR A 239 12.34 1.01 4.81
C TYR A 239 11.41 1.41 5.97
N ALA A 240 10.29 0.69 6.13
CA ALA A 240 9.21 1.07 7.04
C ALA A 240 8.64 -0.12 7.85
N PRO A 241 9.47 -0.96 8.51
CA PRO A 241 9.01 -2.18 9.19
C PRO A 241 7.96 -1.90 10.28
N ASP A 242 8.06 -0.74 10.93
CA ASP A 242 7.09 -0.33 11.95
C ASP A 242 5.73 0.00 11.34
N VAL A 243 5.69 0.61 10.15
CA VAL A 243 4.45 0.89 9.42
C VAL A 243 3.82 -0.42 8.95
N VAL A 244 4.60 -1.36 8.40
CA VAL A 244 4.12 -2.71 8.07
C VAL A 244 3.42 -3.34 9.28
N ARG A 245 4.10 -3.36 10.44
CA ARG A 245 3.52 -3.94 11.66
C ARG A 245 2.18 -3.28 12.04
N ARG A 246 2.11 -1.94 12.03
CA ARG A 246 0.89 -1.17 12.36
C ARG A 246 -0.26 -1.50 11.41
N VAL A 247 -0.01 -1.52 10.11
CA VAL A 247 -1.04 -1.78 9.09
C VAL A 247 -1.58 -3.21 9.20
N TRP A 248 -0.72 -4.22 9.38
CA TRP A 248 -1.16 -5.61 9.58
C TRP A 248 -1.90 -5.82 10.92
N GLN A 249 -1.52 -5.10 11.97
CA GLN A 249 -2.28 -5.07 13.22
C GLN A 249 -3.65 -4.39 13.05
N ALA A 250 -3.70 -3.28 12.30
CA ALA A 250 -4.95 -2.59 11.96
C ALA A 250 -5.89 -3.48 11.14
N ALA A 251 -5.37 -4.20 10.14
CA ALA A 251 -6.16 -5.16 9.36
C ALA A 251 -6.78 -6.25 10.25
N ARG A 252 -6.01 -6.78 11.19
CA ARG A 252 -6.52 -7.77 12.16
C ARG A 252 -7.57 -7.16 13.07
N ALA A 253 -7.36 -5.96 13.60
CA ALA A 253 -8.31 -5.25 14.46
C ALA A 253 -9.64 -4.99 13.75
N ALA A 254 -9.56 -4.60 12.46
CA ALA A 254 -10.72 -4.37 11.61
C ALA A 254 -11.41 -5.67 11.12
N GLY A 255 -10.83 -6.86 11.38
CA GLY A 255 -11.39 -8.16 11.00
C GLY A 255 -11.04 -8.63 9.59
N TYR A 256 -9.98 -8.08 8.98
CA TYR A 256 -9.55 -8.38 7.60
C TYR A 256 -8.20 -9.12 7.53
N GLU A 257 -7.79 -9.80 8.57
CA GLU A 257 -6.52 -10.54 8.62
C GLU A 257 -6.37 -11.59 7.49
N SER A 258 -7.49 -12.11 6.96
CA SER A 258 -7.46 -13.06 5.85
C SER A 258 -7.01 -12.44 4.53
N PHE A 259 -7.16 -11.13 4.36
CA PHE A 259 -6.64 -10.37 3.22
C PHE A 259 -5.18 -9.96 3.42
N PHE A 260 -4.71 -9.87 4.68
CA PHE A 260 -3.38 -9.43 5.06
C PHE A 260 -2.62 -10.54 5.81
N PRO A 261 -2.22 -11.63 5.11
CA PRO A 261 -1.45 -12.69 5.73
C PRO A 261 -0.11 -12.15 6.26
N ALA A 262 0.31 -12.62 7.44
CA ALA A 262 1.59 -12.25 8.06
C ALA A 262 2.75 -13.04 7.42
N SER A 263 2.85 -13.00 6.11
CA SER A 263 3.85 -13.70 5.30
C SER A 263 4.56 -12.72 4.38
N ASP A 264 5.76 -13.08 3.97
CA ASP A 264 6.57 -12.28 3.07
C ASP A 264 5.99 -12.31 1.65
N GLY A 265 5.93 -11.15 1.01
CA GLY A 265 5.66 -10.97 -0.40
C GLY A 265 6.93 -10.83 -1.24
N GLY A 266 6.77 -10.43 -2.50
CA GLY A 266 7.87 -10.06 -3.37
C GLY A 266 8.55 -8.76 -2.92
N THR A 267 9.64 -8.41 -3.59
CA THR A 267 10.27 -7.09 -3.53
C THR A 267 9.94 -6.36 -4.81
N ILE A 268 9.30 -5.21 -4.73
CA ILE A 268 8.64 -4.55 -5.84
C ILE A 268 9.18 -3.13 -5.99
N THR A 269 9.54 -2.75 -7.22
CA THR A 269 9.82 -1.35 -7.57
C THR A 269 8.49 -0.67 -7.86
N ASP A 270 8.18 0.38 -7.08
CA ASP A 270 6.93 1.11 -7.15
C ASP A 270 7.09 2.51 -6.54
N ASP A 271 6.06 3.35 -6.58
CA ASP A 271 6.00 4.74 -6.11
C ASP A 271 6.53 4.93 -4.68
N HIS A 272 6.37 3.94 -3.79
CA HIS A 272 6.90 4.01 -2.42
C HIS A 272 8.44 4.04 -2.36
N GLY A 273 9.12 3.48 -3.36
CA GLY A 273 10.59 3.48 -3.44
C GLY A 273 11.17 4.89 -3.41
N PRO A 274 10.89 5.76 -4.39
CA PRO A 274 11.33 7.15 -4.38
C PRO A 274 10.90 7.94 -3.14
N VAL A 275 9.69 7.68 -2.61
CA VAL A 275 9.19 8.35 -1.40
C VAL A 275 10.03 7.99 -0.19
N ASN A 276 10.46 6.74 -0.06
CA ASN A 276 11.39 6.32 0.99
C ASN A 276 12.79 6.91 0.79
N GLU A 277 13.37 6.72 -0.39
CA GLU A 277 14.78 6.97 -0.66
C GLU A 277 15.11 8.46 -0.79
N LYS A 278 14.26 9.19 -1.54
CA LYS A 278 14.52 10.60 -1.88
C LYS A 278 13.80 11.55 -0.92
N ALA A 279 12.54 11.28 -0.58
CA ALA A 279 11.78 12.11 0.36
C ALA A 279 12.07 11.74 1.83
N GLY A 280 12.56 10.54 2.12
CA GLY A 280 12.80 10.04 3.48
C GLY A 280 11.51 10.01 4.31
N ILE A 281 10.38 9.63 3.70
CA ILE A 281 9.11 9.37 4.37
C ILE A 281 8.95 7.86 4.43
N PRO A 282 9.00 7.22 5.63
CA PRO A 282 8.82 5.78 5.76
C PRO A 282 7.46 5.37 5.18
N THR A 283 7.45 4.75 4.00
CA THR A 283 6.23 4.43 3.24
C THR A 283 6.21 2.96 2.89
N ILE A 284 5.07 2.32 3.13
CA ILE A 284 4.81 0.94 2.71
C ILE A 284 3.95 0.91 1.46
N ASP A 285 4.00 -0.21 0.78
CA ASP A 285 3.12 -0.54 -0.32
C ASP A 285 2.13 -1.64 0.11
N ILE A 286 0.83 -1.36 -0.03
CA ILE A 286 -0.23 -2.36 0.03
C ILE A 286 -0.54 -2.73 -1.41
N ILE A 287 0.10 -3.81 -1.86
CA ILE A 287 -0.02 -4.33 -3.22
C ILE A 287 -0.43 -5.80 -3.19
N ASN A 288 -1.23 -6.22 -4.13
CA ASN A 288 -1.61 -7.62 -4.20
C ASN A 288 -0.43 -8.53 -4.64
N TYR A 289 -0.43 -9.75 -4.11
CA TYR A 289 0.59 -10.74 -4.45
C TYR A 289 -0.05 -12.11 -4.65
N TYR A 290 0.21 -12.73 -5.81
CA TYR A 290 -0.32 -14.02 -6.23
C TYR A 290 0.85 -15.01 -6.44
N PRO A 291 1.35 -15.65 -5.38
CA PRO A 291 2.56 -16.49 -5.45
C PRO A 291 2.43 -17.67 -6.39
N ASP A 292 1.20 -18.14 -6.63
CA ASP A 292 0.92 -19.33 -7.47
C ASP A 292 0.45 -18.95 -8.89
N CYS A 293 0.45 -17.67 -9.27
CA CYS A 293 0.06 -17.22 -10.60
C CYS A 293 1.24 -17.35 -11.57
N GLU A 294 1.12 -18.22 -12.57
CA GLU A 294 2.17 -18.48 -13.56
C GLU A 294 2.44 -17.26 -14.46
N GLN A 295 1.45 -16.40 -14.68
CA GLN A 295 1.54 -15.26 -15.59
C GLN A 295 2.29 -14.09 -14.95
N SER A 296 1.95 -13.75 -13.72
CA SER A 296 2.58 -12.67 -12.97
C SER A 296 2.30 -12.81 -11.48
N SER A 297 3.27 -12.49 -10.63
CA SER A 297 3.06 -12.36 -9.19
C SER A 297 2.08 -11.24 -8.82
N PHE A 298 1.80 -10.31 -9.72
CA PHE A 298 0.77 -9.27 -9.58
C PHE A 298 -0.64 -9.76 -9.93
N GLY A 299 -0.77 -11.00 -10.41
CA GLY A 299 -2.04 -11.63 -10.76
C GLY A 299 -2.32 -11.67 -12.26
N PRO A 300 -3.44 -12.33 -12.64
CA PRO A 300 -3.70 -12.67 -14.04
C PRO A 300 -4.19 -11.47 -14.89
N THR A 301 -4.55 -10.35 -14.28
CA THR A 301 -5.07 -9.18 -15.01
C THR A 301 -4.02 -8.08 -15.17
N TRP A 302 -2.90 -8.16 -14.43
CA TRP A 302 -1.86 -7.14 -14.46
C TRP A 302 -1.30 -6.93 -15.87
N HIS A 303 -1.34 -5.68 -16.34
CA HIS A 303 -0.91 -5.24 -17.67
C HIS A 303 -1.55 -6.04 -18.82
N THR A 304 -2.84 -6.36 -18.67
CA THR A 304 -3.64 -7.03 -19.69
C THR A 304 -4.90 -6.22 -20.03
N VAL A 305 -5.54 -6.53 -21.17
CA VAL A 305 -6.85 -5.93 -21.50
C VAL A 305 -7.98 -6.39 -20.56
N SER A 306 -7.70 -7.34 -19.67
CA SER A 306 -8.64 -7.86 -18.68
C SER A 306 -8.59 -7.11 -17.35
N ASP A 307 -7.73 -6.10 -17.18
CA ASP A 307 -7.82 -5.23 -15.99
C ASP A 307 -8.98 -4.25 -16.14
N ASP A 308 -10.19 -4.75 -15.93
CA ASP A 308 -11.44 -4.03 -16.09
C ASP A 308 -12.37 -4.22 -14.87
N MET A 309 -13.52 -3.55 -14.89
CA MET A 309 -14.49 -3.58 -13.79
C MET A 309 -15.09 -4.96 -13.48
N GLN A 310 -14.96 -5.96 -14.38
CA GLN A 310 -15.46 -7.32 -14.13
C GLN A 310 -14.58 -8.06 -13.13
N HIS A 311 -13.32 -7.61 -12.97
CA HIS A 311 -12.33 -8.21 -12.07
C HIS A 311 -12.15 -7.43 -10.76
N ILE A 312 -12.95 -6.38 -10.53
CA ILE A 312 -12.97 -5.64 -9.26
C ILE A 312 -13.94 -6.29 -8.27
N ASP A 313 -13.45 -6.51 -7.05
CA ASP A 313 -14.22 -7.04 -5.93
C ASP A 313 -14.43 -5.97 -4.84
N PRO A 314 -15.68 -5.56 -4.58
CA PRO A 314 -16.00 -4.65 -3.48
C PRO A 314 -15.51 -5.14 -2.10
N ALA A 315 -15.40 -6.47 -1.90
CA ALA A 315 -14.90 -7.01 -0.63
C ALA A 315 -13.41 -6.73 -0.44
N THR A 316 -12.61 -6.77 -1.51
CA THR A 316 -11.20 -6.39 -1.51
C THR A 316 -11.04 -4.89 -1.21
N LEU A 317 -11.78 -4.03 -1.91
CA LEU A 317 -11.80 -2.58 -1.63
C LEU A 317 -12.19 -2.28 -0.18
N LYS A 318 -13.17 -3.03 0.36
CA LYS A 318 -13.62 -2.92 1.75
C LYS A 318 -12.50 -3.28 2.72
N ALA A 319 -11.82 -4.38 2.48
CA ALA A 319 -10.77 -4.88 3.37
C ALA A 319 -9.61 -3.87 3.48
N VAL A 320 -9.14 -3.35 2.34
CA VAL A 320 -8.08 -2.34 2.32
C VAL A 320 -8.56 -1.03 2.91
N GLY A 321 -9.70 -0.52 2.43
CA GLY A 321 -10.21 0.76 2.89
C GLY A 321 -10.50 0.81 4.38
N GLN A 322 -11.10 -0.25 4.95
CA GLN A 322 -11.35 -0.29 6.40
C GLN A 322 -10.05 -0.44 7.20
N THR A 323 -9.05 -1.14 6.65
CA THR A 323 -7.71 -1.22 7.26
C THR A 323 -7.05 0.17 7.31
N VAL A 324 -7.11 0.94 6.22
CA VAL A 324 -6.61 2.32 6.18
C VAL A 324 -7.35 3.20 7.19
N VAL A 325 -8.69 3.12 7.23
CA VAL A 325 -9.49 3.86 8.24
C VAL A 325 -9.05 3.47 9.66
N GLN A 326 -8.87 2.18 9.94
CA GLN A 326 -8.38 1.73 11.25
C GLN A 326 -7.04 2.39 11.62
N VAL A 327 -6.07 2.43 10.69
CA VAL A 327 -4.78 3.10 10.91
C VAL A 327 -4.99 4.59 11.22
N LEU A 328 -5.78 5.29 10.44
CA LEU A 328 -5.98 6.73 10.60
C LEU A 328 -6.60 7.11 11.96
N TYR A 329 -7.40 6.23 12.56
CA TYR A 329 -8.13 6.49 13.80
C TYR A 329 -7.47 5.90 15.05
N THR A 330 -6.41 5.11 14.93
CA THR A 330 -5.73 4.48 16.08
C THR A 330 -4.29 4.93 16.28
N GLU A 331 -3.66 5.54 15.29
CA GLU A 331 -2.26 5.97 15.33
C GLU A 331 -2.06 7.41 15.84
#